data_24d7f8e91dc05ec30c022875ed5be33b
#
_entry.id   24d7f8e91dc05ec30c022875ed5be33b
#
_cell.length_a   1.000
_cell.length_b   1.000
_cell.length_c   1.000
_cell.angle_alpha   90.00
_cell.angle_beta   90.00
_cell.angle_gamma   90.00
#
_symmetry.space_group_name_H-M   'P 1'
#
loop_
_entity.id
_entity.type
_entity.pdbx_description
1 polymer ?
#
loop_
_entity_poly.entity_id
_entity_poly.type
_entity_poly.pdbx_seq_one_letter_code
_entity_poly.pdbx_strand_id
1 'polypeptide(L)'
;AIVLPHGVLFRGGAEGHIRQYLIQEKNYLDAVIGLPANIFYGTSIPTCILVLKKKRDNPDKILFIDASQHFEKVKTQNVLRTQDIDKIISTYENRLPEDKYSHVALLSELETNDYNLNIPRYVDTFEAEEEIDLNAIVQQIRDIEQQAKATDTVIAGFCQELGIEAPFTVGGK
;
A
#
# COMPACT_ATOMS: atom_id res chain seq x y z
N ALA A 1 -7.11 -21.73 -10.28
CA ALA A 1 -6.95 -20.54 -9.45
C ALA A 1 -8.13 -20.38 -8.50
N ILE A 2 -7.90 -19.85 -7.32
CA ILE A 2 -8.91 -19.64 -6.29
C ILE A 2 -8.78 -18.21 -5.78
N VAL A 3 -9.91 -17.47 -5.70
CA VAL A 3 -9.99 -16.15 -5.09
C VAL A 3 -10.39 -16.30 -3.63
N LEU A 4 -9.61 -15.71 -2.74
CA LEU A 4 -9.78 -15.82 -1.29
C LEU A 4 -9.52 -14.46 -0.61
N PRO A 5 -10.08 -14.21 0.59
CA PRO A 5 -9.69 -13.06 1.41
C PRO A 5 -8.23 -13.14 1.82
N HIS A 6 -7.54 -12.01 1.93
CA HIS A 6 -6.12 -11.95 2.34
C HIS A 6 -5.81 -12.68 3.65
N GLY A 7 -6.78 -12.78 4.56
CA GLY A 7 -6.61 -13.47 5.84
C GLY A 7 -6.05 -14.89 5.72
N VAL A 8 -6.41 -15.62 4.68
CA VAL A 8 -5.92 -16.99 4.48
C VAL A 8 -4.41 -17.06 4.25
N LEU A 9 -3.77 -15.96 3.87
CA LEU A 9 -2.34 -15.90 3.63
C LEU A 9 -1.51 -15.95 4.91
N PHE A 10 -2.04 -15.51 6.05
CA PHE A 10 -1.28 -15.34 7.29
C PHE A 10 -1.93 -15.85 8.56
N ARG A 11 -3.24 -16.18 8.56
CA ARG A 11 -3.86 -16.75 9.76
C ARG A 11 -3.23 -18.08 10.13
N GLY A 12 -3.11 -18.33 11.43
CA GLY A 12 -2.61 -19.58 12.00
C GLY A 12 -3.66 -20.69 12.05
N GLY A 13 -3.40 -21.70 12.88
CA GLY A 13 -4.34 -22.83 13.08
C GLY A 13 -4.53 -23.67 11.82
N ALA A 14 -5.76 -24.05 11.52
CA ALA A 14 -6.08 -24.92 10.38
C ALA A 14 -5.64 -24.32 9.02
N GLU A 15 -5.81 -23.01 8.85
CA GLU A 15 -5.39 -22.31 7.62
C GLU A 15 -3.85 -22.38 7.45
N GLY A 16 -3.09 -22.23 8.52
CA GLY A 16 -1.63 -22.39 8.51
C GLY A 16 -1.19 -23.79 8.12
N HIS A 17 -1.80 -24.83 8.68
CA HIS A 17 -1.51 -26.22 8.33
C HIS A 17 -1.84 -26.53 6.87
N ILE A 18 -2.96 -26.00 6.33
CA ILE A 18 -3.33 -26.18 4.93
C ILE A 18 -2.30 -25.52 4.02
N ARG A 19 -1.85 -24.30 4.33
CA ARG A 19 -0.80 -23.63 3.54
C ARG A 19 0.48 -24.45 3.52
N GLN A 20 0.97 -24.85 4.70
CA GLN A 20 2.17 -25.66 4.82
C GLN A 20 2.05 -26.97 4.03
N TYR A 21 0.96 -27.69 4.16
CA TYR A 21 0.69 -28.91 3.41
C TYR A 21 0.71 -28.70 1.88
N LEU A 22 0.06 -27.65 1.40
CA LEU A 22 0.00 -27.33 -0.03
C LEU A 22 1.37 -26.92 -0.60
N ILE A 23 2.22 -26.31 0.21
CA ILE A 23 3.55 -25.84 -0.22
C ILE A 23 4.60 -26.94 -0.02
N GLN A 24 4.73 -27.47 1.18
CA GLN A 24 5.79 -28.38 1.56
C GLN A 24 5.53 -29.81 1.05
N GLU A 25 4.34 -30.36 1.30
CA GLU A 25 4.03 -31.76 0.98
C GLU A 25 3.58 -31.94 -0.48
N LYS A 26 2.75 -31.04 -0.99
CA LYS A 26 2.18 -31.14 -2.34
C LYS A 26 2.93 -30.32 -3.37
N ASN A 27 3.61 -29.28 -2.94
CA ASN A 27 4.28 -28.31 -3.84
C ASN A 27 3.37 -27.82 -4.97
N TYR A 28 2.11 -27.46 -4.63
CA TYR A 28 1.11 -27.06 -5.62
C TYR A 28 1.03 -25.55 -5.79
N LEU A 29 1.43 -24.74 -4.81
CA LEU A 29 1.32 -23.29 -4.88
C LEU A 29 2.32 -22.73 -5.90
N ASP A 30 1.83 -22.13 -6.98
CA ASP A 30 2.64 -21.57 -8.06
C ASP A 30 2.78 -20.04 -7.96
N ALA A 31 1.69 -19.35 -7.61
CA ALA A 31 1.73 -17.91 -7.40
C ALA A 31 0.67 -17.44 -6.39
N VAL A 32 0.97 -16.28 -5.77
CA VAL A 32 0.07 -15.50 -4.93
C VAL A 32 -0.07 -14.11 -5.54
N ILE A 33 -1.28 -13.70 -5.88
CA ILE A 33 -1.56 -12.41 -6.51
C ILE A 33 -2.49 -11.62 -5.61
N GLY A 34 -2.01 -10.50 -5.07
CA GLY A 34 -2.81 -9.56 -4.29
C GLY A 34 -3.63 -8.68 -5.22
N LEU A 35 -4.91 -8.53 -4.89
CA LEU A 35 -5.84 -7.71 -5.64
C LEU A 35 -6.22 -6.46 -4.83
N PRO A 36 -6.66 -5.38 -5.48
CA PRO A 36 -7.15 -4.20 -4.79
C PRO A 36 -8.30 -4.54 -3.84
N ALA A 37 -8.39 -3.78 -2.75
CA ALA A 37 -9.56 -3.80 -1.89
C ALA A 37 -10.80 -3.31 -2.67
N ASN A 38 -11.98 -3.63 -2.18
CA ASN A 38 -13.24 -3.08 -2.69
C ASN A 38 -13.52 -3.36 -4.18
N ILE A 39 -13.04 -4.50 -4.71
CA ILE A 39 -13.34 -4.94 -6.09
C ILE A 39 -14.59 -5.83 -6.17
N PHE A 40 -15.07 -6.38 -5.06
CA PHE A 40 -16.28 -7.19 -4.99
C PHE A 40 -17.44 -6.41 -4.36
N TYR A 41 -18.66 -6.67 -4.82
CA TYR A 41 -19.86 -6.06 -4.25
C TYR A 41 -20.05 -6.46 -2.79
N GLY A 42 -20.40 -5.48 -1.96
CA GLY A 42 -20.77 -5.70 -0.56
C GLY A 42 -19.59 -5.94 0.41
N THR A 43 -18.35 -5.84 -0.04
CA THR A 43 -17.17 -5.97 0.83
C THR A 43 -16.04 -5.06 0.39
N SER A 44 -15.38 -4.43 1.38
CA SER A 44 -14.15 -3.67 1.18
C SER A 44 -12.88 -4.49 1.49
N ILE A 45 -13.03 -5.78 1.82
CA ILE A 45 -11.91 -6.64 2.21
C ILE A 45 -11.00 -6.88 1.00
N PRO A 46 -9.68 -6.69 1.11
CA PRO A 46 -8.74 -7.05 0.05
C PRO A 46 -8.73 -8.57 -0.15
N THR A 47 -8.60 -8.98 -1.39
CA THR A 47 -8.60 -10.37 -1.80
C THR A 47 -7.30 -10.75 -2.51
N CYS A 48 -7.03 -12.04 -2.60
CA CYS A 48 -5.92 -12.59 -3.35
C CYS A 48 -6.36 -13.74 -4.25
N ILE A 49 -5.55 -14.02 -5.26
CA ILE A 49 -5.67 -15.22 -6.09
C ILE A 49 -4.52 -16.15 -5.72
N LEU A 50 -4.84 -17.38 -5.34
CA LEU A 50 -3.88 -18.46 -5.25
C LEU A 50 -3.91 -19.28 -6.55
N VAL A 51 -2.77 -19.34 -7.22
CA VAL A 51 -2.60 -20.18 -8.42
C VAL A 51 -1.97 -21.49 -7.98
N LEU A 52 -2.70 -22.59 -8.23
CA LEU A 52 -2.28 -23.94 -7.86
C LEU A 52 -2.06 -24.79 -9.11
N LYS A 53 -0.92 -25.45 -9.19
CA LYS A 53 -0.56 -26.39 -10.27
C LYS A 53 -0.11 -27.72 -9.69
N LYS A 54 -0.64 -28.83 -10.18
CA LYS A 54 -0.18 -30.18 -9.80
C LYS A 54 1.22 -30.49 -10.32
N LYS A 55 1.58 -29.91 -11.46
CA LYS A 55 2.93 -29.94 -12.03
C LYS A 55 3.36 -28.50 -12.27
N ARG A 56 4.47 -28.10 -11.66
CA ARG A 56 5.02 -26.76 -11.72
C ARG A 56 6.31 -26.78 -12.54
N ASP A 57 6.46 -25.78 -13.40
CA ASP A 57 7.70 -25.60 -14.18
C ASP A 57 8.85 -25.09 -13.29
N ASN A 58 8.52 -24.37 -12.22
CA ASN A 58 9.46 -23.84 -11.24
C ASN A 58 9.11 -24.36 -9.83
N PRO A 59 9.45 -25.63 -9.49
CA PRO A 59 9.00 -26.26 -8.25
C PRO A 59 9.59 -25.63 -6.98
N ASP A 60 10.72 -24.97 -7.07
CA ASP A 60 11.48 -24.34 -5.97
C ASP A 60 11.19 -22.85 -5.75
N LYS A 61 10.32 -22.27 -6.58
CA LYS A 61 10.02 -20.85 -6.57
C LYS A 61 8.53 -20.57 -6.58
N ILE A 62 8.09 -19.60 -5.81
CA ILE A 62 6.71 -19.10 -5.81
C ILE A 62 6.73 -17.64 -6.20
N LEU A 63 5.86 -17.24 -7.12
CA LEU A 63 5.73 -15.86 -7.55
C LEU A 63 4.73 -15.13 -6.67
N PHE A 64 5.13 -13.96 -6.15
CA PHE A 64 4.26 -13.00 -5.48
C PHE A 64 4.05 -11.80 -6.39
N ILE A 65 2.82 -11.37 -6.55
CA ILE A 65 2.44 -10.16 -7.28
C ILE A 65 1.56 -9.30 -6.36
N ASP A 66 1.92 -8.05 -6.19
CA ASP A 66 1.09 -7.06 -5.50
C ASP A 66 0.44 -6.11 -6.51
N ALA A 67 -0.80 -6.41 -6.90
CA ALA A 67 -1.59 -5.55 -7.75
C ALA A 67 -2.56 -4.65 -6.96
N SER A 68 -2.39 -4.56 -5.63
CA SER A 68 -3.32 -3.85 -4.73
C SER A 68 -3.50 -2.37 -5.05
N GLN A 69 -2.49 -1.73 -5.65
CA GLN A 69 -2.50 -0.32 -6.03
C GLN A 69 -2.87 -0.06 -7.50
N HIS A 70 -3.09 -1.13 -8.30
CA HIS A 70 -3.34 -1.05 -9.73
C HIS A 70 -4.82 -1.20 -10.02
N PHE A 71 -5.57 -0.10 -9.97
CA PHE A 71 -7.01 -0.08 -10.21
C PHE A 71 -7.49 1.31 -10.62
N GLU A 72 -8.73 1.38 -11.10
CA GLU A 72 -9.48 2.60 -11.27
C GLU A 72 -10.61 2.67 -10.22
N LYS A 73 -10.74 3.81 -9.55
CA LYS A 73 -11.81 4.03 -8.57
C LYS A 73 -13.06 4.52 -9.28
N VAL A 74 -14.11 3.70 -9.28
CA VAL A 74 -15.41 4.05 -9.88
C VAL A 74 -16.45 4.18 -8.79
N LYS A 75 -16.82 5.41 -8.45
CA LYS A 75 -17.81 5.72 -7.39
C LYS A 75 -17.45 5.02 -6.06
N THR A 76 -18.11 3.92 -5.75
CA THR A 76 -17.97 3.16 -4.50
C THR A 76 -17.15 1.87 -4.65
N GLN A 77 -16.62 1.57 -5.82
CA GLN A 77 -15.94 0.32 -6.12
C GLN A 77 -14.63 0.57 -6.87
N ASN A 78 -13.66 -0.31 -6.66
CA ASN A 78 -12.43 -0.35 -7.44
C ASN A 78 -12.59 -1.36 -8.59
N VAL A 79 -12.05 -1.05 -9.76
CA VAL A 79 -12.16 -1.88 -10.96
C VAL A 79 -10.78 -2.08 -11.55
N LEU A 80 -10.45 -3.33 -11.89
CA LEU A 80 -9.24 -3.63 -12.66
C LEU A 80 -9.47 -3.26 -14.12
N ARG A 81 -8.61 -2.39 -14.65
CA ARG A 81 -8.62 -2.03 -16.07
C ARG A 81 -7.95 -3.15 -16.87
N THR A 82 -8.17 -3.17 -18.18
CA THR A 82 -7.50 -4.13 -19.07
C THR A 82 -6.00 -4.12 -18.90
N GLN A 83 -5.38 -2.94 -18.83
CA GLN A 83 -3.94 -2.78 -18.61
C GLN A 83 -3.45 -3.38 -17.28
N ASP A 84 -4.26 -3.31 -16.20
CA ASP A 84 -3.91 -3.87 -14.90
C ASP A 84 -3.95 -5.41 -14.96
N ILE A 85 -4.93 -5.95 -15.65
CA ILE A 85 -5.06 -7.39 -15.90
C ILE A 85 -3.91 -7.88 -16.79
N ASP A 86 -3.60 -7.19 -17.88
CA ASP A 86 -2.51 -7.53 -18.79
C ASP A 86 -1.16 -7.51 -18.06
N LYS A 87 -0.96 -6.53 -17.15
CA LYS A 87 0.24 -6.46 -16.32
C LYS A 87 0.35 -7.68 -15.41
N ILE A 88 -0.72 -8.09 -14.74
CA ILE A 88 -0.74 -9.29 -13.89
C ILE A 88 -0.40 -10.53 -14.73
N ILE A 89 -1.02 -10.69 -15.89
CA ILE A 89 -0.82 -11.84 -16.78
C ILE A 89 0.63 -11.89 -17.27
N SER A 90 1.13 -10.79 -17.81
CA SER A 90 2.50 -10.71 -18.33
C SER A 90 3.55 -10.96 -17.25
N THR A 91 3.35 -10.43 -16.03
CA THR A 91 4.24 -10.70 -14.91
C THR A 91 4.19 -12.16 -14.47
N TYR A 92 3.00 -12.77 -14.49
CA TYR A 92 2.84 -14.19 -14.17
C TYR A 92 3.54 -15.10 -15.20
N GLU A 93 3.42 -14.79 -16.49
CA GLU A 93 4.04 -15.57 -17.57
C GLU A 93 5.56 -15.44 -17.59
N ASN A 94 6.07 -14.22 -17.47
CA ASN A 94 7.50 -13.94 -17.54
C ASN A 94 8.23 -14.26 -16.23
N ARG A 95 7.56 -14.25 -15.08
CA ARG A 95 8.09 -14.50 -13.73
C ARG A 95 9.33 -13.67 -13.40
N LEU A 96 9.35 -12.41 -13.83
CA LEU A 96 10.42 -11.48 -13.54
C LEU A 96 10.09 -10.67 -12.27
N PRO A 97 11.06 -10.52 -11.35
CA PRO A 97 10.88 -9.62 -10.23
C PRO A 97 10.83 -8.18 -10.72
N GLU A 98 9.89 -7.40 -10.18
CA GLU A 98 9.72 -5.97 -10.44
C GLU A 98 9.59 -5.26 -9.10
N ASP A 99 10.36 -4.20 -8.92
CA ASP A 99 10.35 -3.41 -7.69
C ASP A 99 8.94 -2.95 -7.34
N LYS A 100 8.58 -3.08 -6.05
CA LYS A 100 7.26 -2.73 -5.49
C LYS A 100 6.05 -3.44 -6.14
N TYR A 101 6.28 -4.42 -7.02
CA TYR A 101 5.20 -5.08 -7.73
C TYR A 101 5.27 -6.60 -7.68
N SER A 102 6.43 -7.21 -7.90
CA SER A 102 6.55 -8.66 -7.91
C SER A 102 7.87 -9.17 -7.35
N HIS A 103 7.81 -10.34 -6.71
CA HIS A 103 8.96 -11.03 -6.16
C HIS A 103 8.86 -12.54 -6.43
N VAL A 104 10.00 -13.15 -6.74
CA VAL A 104 10.10 -14.62 -6.93
C VAL A 104 10.79 -15.21 -5.71
N ALA A 105 9.99 -15.66 -4.75
CA ALA A 105 10.48 -16.23 -3.50
C ALA A 105 10.93 -17.69 -3.69
N LEU A 106 12.04 -18.05 -3.05
CA LEU A 106 12.47 -19.44 -2.93
C LEU A 106 11.67 -20.17 -1.84
N LEU A 107 11.50 -21.48 -1.94
CA LEU A 107 10.85 -22.26 -0.88
C LEU A 107 11.54 -22.11 0.49
N SER A 108 12.87 -21.97 0.52
CA SER A 108 13.64 -21.70 1.75
C SER A 108 13.26 -20.35 2.40
N GLU A 109 12.92 -19.34 1.60
CA GLU A 109 12.43 -18.05 2.09
C GLU A 109 11.03 -18.20 2.73
N LEU A 110 10.17 -19.01 2.13
CA LEU A 110 8.85 -19.31 2.71
C LEU A 110 8.97 -20.09 4.02
N GLU A 111 9.89 -21.05 4.09
CA GLU A 111 10.18 -21.80 5.31
C GLU A 111 10.66 -20.88 6.44
N THR A 112 11.58 -19.97 6.15
CA THR A 112 12.07 -18.95 7.10
C THR A 112 10.93 -18.06 7.61
N ASN A 113 9.90 -17.83 6.77
CA ASN A 113 8.70 -17.06 7.10
C ASN A 113 7.56 -17.93 7.69
N ASP A 114 7.81 -19.15 8.15
CA ASP A 114 6.80 -20.09 8.67
C ASP A 114 5.62 -20.31 7.71
N TYR A 115 5.89 -20.36 6.41
CA TYR A 115 4.88 -20.46 5.35
C TYR A 115 3.79 -19.38 5.42
N ASN A 116 4.13 -18.24 5.99
CA ASN A 116 3.29 -17.05 5.98
C ASN A 116 3.41 -16.40 4.60
N LEU A 117 2.29 -16.30 3.88
CA LEU A 117 2.22 -15.79 2.51
C LEU A 117 1.79 -14.33 2.45
N ASN A 118 1.86 -13.59 3.56
CA ASN A 118 1.50 -12.17 3.56
C ASN A 118 2.37 -11.41 2.56
N ILE A 119 1.76 -10.84 1.53
CA ILE A 119 2.44 -10.27 0.36
C ILE A 119 3.50 -9.22 0.73
N PRO A 120 3.26 -8.28 1.67
CA PRO A 120 4.28 -7.30 2.07
C PRO A 120 5.56 -7.88 2.68
N ARG A 121 5.61 -9.18 2.98
CA ARG A 121 6.86 -9.85 3.40
C ARG A 121 7.79 -10.17 2.24
N TYR A 122 7.24 -10.20 1.02
CA TYR A 122 7.94 -10.59 -0.22
C TYR A 122 8.03 -9.44 -1.21
N VAL A 123 7.00 -8.61 -1.28
CA VAL A 123 6.96 -7.42 -2.13
C VAL A 123 6.95 -6.21 -1.22
N ASP A 124 8.08 -5.53 -1.12
CA ASP A 124 8.19 -4.30 -0.32
C ASP A 124 7.62 -3.12 -1.13
N THR A 125 6.42 -2.70 -0.74
CA THR A 125 5.75 -1.54 -1.32
C THR A 125 5.99 -0.27 -0.50
N PHE A 126 6.89 -0.31 0.49
CA PHE A 126 7.20 0.83 1.33
C PHE A 126 7.82 1.95 0.50
N GLU A 127 7.21 3.10 0.52
CA GLU A 127 7.81 4.35 0.06
C GLU A 127 8.45 5.01 1.28
N ALA A 128 9.76 5.21 1.23
CA ALA A 128 10.41 6.03 2.24
C ALA A 128 9.77 7.42 2.18
N GLU A 129 9.19 7.85 3.29
CA GLU A 129 8.72 9.23 3.40
C GLU A 129 9.89 10.17 3.16
N GLU A 130 9.66 11.23 2.40
CA GLU A 130 10.67 12.28 2.21
C GLU A 130 11.09 12.80 3.59
N GLU A 131 12.38 12.87 3.82
CA GLU A 131 12.90 13.44 5.06
C GLU A 131 12.40 14.88 5.22
N ILE A 132 11.58 15.10 6.25
CA ILE A 132 11.07 16.45 6.56
C ILE A 132 12.22 17.27 7.14
N ASP A 133 12.69 18.27 6.39
CA ASP A 133 13.63 19.25 6.92
C ASP A 133 12.94 20.15 7.96
N LEU A 134 13.09 19.76 9.21
CA LEU A 134 12.52 20.50 10.35
C LEU A 134 13.02 21.95 10.41
N ASN A 135 14.26 22.22 9.97
CA ASN A 135 14.80 23.58 9.98
C ASN A 135 14.12 24.45 8.93
N ALA A 136 13.88 23.90 7.73
CA ALA A 136 13.13 24.58 6.68
C ALA A 136 11.69 24.89 7.13
N ILE A 137 11.02 23.93 7.80
CA ILE A 137 9.67 24.13 8.34
C ILE A 137 9.66 25.22 9.42
N VAL A 138 10.62 25.20 10.36
CA VAL A 138 10.74 26.25 11.40
C VAL A 138 10.94 27.64 10.76
N GLN A 139 11.74 27.73 9.69
CA GLN A 139 11.92 28.98 8.99
C GLN A 139 10.62 29.46 8.32
N GLN A 140 9.91 28.58 7.65
CA GLN A 140 8.61 28.90 7.06
C GLN A 140 7.59 29.39 8.09
N ILE A 141 7.53 28.75 9.27
CA ILE A 141 6.66 29.19 10.36
C ILE A 141 7.03 30.61 10.80
N ARG A 142 8.32 30.92 10.99
CA ARG A 142 8.77 32.27 11.37
C ARG A 142 8.41 33.31 10.32
N ASP A 143 8.57 32.99 9.05
CA ASP A 143 8.23 33.88 7.94
C ASP A 143 6.72 34.17 7.89
N ILE A 144 5.89 33.13 8.10
CA ILE A 144 4.43 33.28 8.20
C ILE A 144 4.04 34.14 9.39
N GLU A 145 4.64 33.92 10.57
CA GLU A 145 4.38 34.72 11.76
C GLU A 145 4.77 36.21 11.56
N GLN A 146 5.88 36.46 10.85
CA GLN A 146 6.28 37.81 10.51
C GLN A 146 5.30 38.51 9.57
N GLN A 147 4.84 37.78 8.54
CA GLN A 147 3.81 38.28 7.62
C GLN A 147 2.49 38.54 8.32
N ALA A 148 2.06 37.66 9.22
CA ALA A 148 0.86 37.84 10.02
C ALA A 148 0.96 39.10 10.86
N LYS A 149 2.08 39.32 11.59
CA LYS A 149 2.30 40.55 12.39
C LYS A 149 2.28 41.82 11.53
N ALA A 150 2.86 41.77 10.33
CA ALA A 150 2.84 42.92 9.42
C ALA A 150 1.40 43.22 8.96
N THR A 151 0.61 42.20 8.64
CA THR A 151 -0.79 42.33 8.26
C THR A 151 -1.63 42.88 9.43
N ASP A 152 -1.43 42.39 10.66
CA ASP A 152 -2.09 42.83 11.86
C ASP A 152 -1.82 44.34 12.11
N THR A 153 -0.59 44.79 11.88
CA THR A 153 -0.20 46.20 12.02
C THR A 153 -0.96 47.07 11.02
N VAL A 154 -1.11 46.62 9.78
CA VAL A 154 -1.87 47.36 8.73
C VAL A 154 -3.34 47.45 9.12
N ILE A 155 -3.94 46.31 9.52
CA ILE A 155 -5.35 46.25 9.94
C ILE A 155 -5.59 47.18 11.17
N ALA A 156 -4.68 47.15 12.16
CA ALA A 156 -4.79 48.06 13.34
C ALA A 156 -4.76 49.52 12.90
N GLY A 157 -3.93 49.91 11.93
CA GLY A 157 -3.92 51.25 11.34
C GLY A 157 -5.26 51.63 10.74
N PHE A 158 -5.87 50.77 9.96
CA PHE A 158 -7.21 51.04 9.39
C PHE A 158 -8.31 51.13 10.47
N CYS A 159 -8.25 50.26 11.49
CA CYS A 159 -9.19 50.32 12.61
C CYS A 159 -9.08 51.67 13.36
N GLN A 160 -7.86 52.18 13.57
CA GLN A 160 -7.65 53.47 14.17
C GLN A 160 -8.21 54.64 13.33
N GLU A 161 -7.99 54.61 12.02
CA GLU A 161 -8.56 55.61 11.08
C GLU A 161 -10.11 55.59 11.09
N LEU A 162 -10.70 54.42 11.22
CA LEU A 162 -12.17 54.25 11.24
C LEU A 162 -12.77 54.47 12.64
N GLY A 163 -11.96 54.67 13.69
CA GLY A 163 -12.42 54.82 15.07
C GLY A 163 -13.06 53.58 15.68
N ILE A 164 -12.64 52.38 15.22
CA ILE A 164 -13.12 51.08 15.71
C ILE A 164 -11.98 50.33 16.44
N GLU A 165 -12.32 49.43 17.35
CA GLU A 165 -11.36 48.61 18.06
C GLU A 165 -10.81 47.49 17.15
N ALA A 166 -9.49 47.28 17.20
CA ALA A 166 -8.87 46.19 16.41
C ALA A 166 -9.31 44.81 16.95
N PRO A 167 -9.59 43.81 16.09
CA PRO A 167 -10.10 42.50 16.50
C PRO A 167 -9.04 41.60 17.18
N PHE A 168 -7.80 42.08 17.33
CA PHE A 168 -6.68 41.38 17.94
C PHE A 168 -5.83 42.33 18.78
N THR A 169 -5.12 41.81 19.77
CA THR A 169 -4.18 42.60 20.57
C THR A 169 -2.87 42.78 19.81
N VAL A 170 -2.55 44.00 19.39
CA VAL A 170 -1.25 44.34 18.82
C VAL A 170 -0.20 44.21 19.92
N GLY A 171 0.57 43.09 19.94
CA GLY A 171 1.68 42.93 20.86
C GLY A 171 1.53 41.88 21.96
N GLY A 172 0.81 40.79 21.74
CA GLY A 172 0.83 39.60 22.61
C GLY A 172 2.20 38.89 22.54
N LYS A 173 2.84 38.69 23.72
CA LYS A 173 4.08 37.94 23.94
C LYS A 173 3.98 36.49 23.46
#